data_9a9caf03015352828e01518f12165da8
#
_entry.id   9a9caf03015352828e01518f12165da8
#
_cell.length_a   1.000
_cell.length_b   1.000
_cell.length_c   1.000
_cell.angle_alpha   90.00
_cell.angle_beta   90.00
_cell.angle_gamma   90.00
#
_symmetry.space_group_name_H-M   'P 1'
#
loop_
_entity.id
_entity.type
_entity.pdbx_description
1 polymer ?
#
loop_
_entity_poly.entity_id
_entity_poly.type
_entity_poly.pdbx_seq_one_letter_code
_entity_poly.pdbx_strand_id
1 'polypeptide(L)'
;YGFDSINLDLEMIFMSHKIFNFLKLKDYCLEINSLGSKDTQQNFSKAFKEYLRPIKDQLDPDSQIRIDSNTLRILDSKNSETQKILKNGPKISEFMDQKSIKDFDLLKSNLDEMKIPYKVNQNLVRGLDYYNDVVYEWKSEALGSQNTFCAGGRYDSLSKNLGGRDVSAAGFSIGLDRLIISLPNHERVKPKKRLIVIILENSLFQAGLKIAETLRNNIEELVVRFDGSKSNLKSQLKKAIKENYDFALILGNEEIKKGVFSFKNLKKDDNQLSLTESEVIKFVSEVIDNE
;
A
#
# COMPACT_ATOMS: atom_id res chain seq x y z
N TYR A 1 -10.76 4.00 -15.76
CA TYR A 1 -11.96 3.40 -16.39
C TYR A 1 -12.42 4.21 -17.60
N GLY A 2 -12.85 3.53 -18.68
CA GLY A 2 -13.44 4.16 -19.87
C GLY A 2 -12.43 4.61 -20.94
N PHE A 3 -11.16 4.27 -20.81
CA PHE A 3 -10.13 4.58 -21.79
C PHE A 3 -9.56 3.29 -22.42
N ASP A 4 -9.83 3.09 -23.70
CA ASP A 4 -9.31 1.95 -24.48
C ASP A 4 -8.05 2.37 -25.26
N SER A 5 -7.01 2.75 -24.54
CA SER A 5 -5.72 3.13 -25.12
C SER A 5 -4.58 2.56 -24.29
N ILE A 6 -3.55 2.06 -24.98
CA ILE A 6 -2.31 1.62 -24.36
C ILE A 6 -1.59 2.73 -23.57
N ASN A 7 -1.88 3.99 -23.89
CA ASN A 7 -1.35 5.13 -23.18
C ASN A 7 -1.78 5.16 -21.71
N LEU A 8 -2.96 4.60 -21.38
CA LEU A 8 -3.39 4.46 -19.99
C LEU A 8 -2.50 3.48 -19.22
N ASP A 9 -2.11 2.37 -19.86
CA ASP A 9 -1.20 1.39 -19.25
C ASP A 9 0.16 2.01 -18.98
N LEU A 10 0.68 2.79 -19.94
CA LEU A 10 1.91 3.57 -19.78
C LEU A 10 1.78 4.57 -18.61
N GLU A 11 0.67 5.30 -18.53
CA GLU A 11 0.41 6.27 -17.46
C GLU A 11 0.42 5.60 -16.08
N MET A 12 -0.20 4.41 -15.93
CA MET A 12 -0.20 3.65 -14.68
C MET A 12 1.21 3.21 -14.29
N ILE A 13 2.00 2.73 -15.24
CA ILE A 13 3.42 2.36 -15.01
C ILE A 13 4.24 3.60 -14.64
N PHE A 14 4.07 4.70 -15.37
CA PHE A 14 4.78 5.96 -15.11
C PHE A 14 4.43 6.54 -13.74
N MET A 15 3.16 6.56 -13.37
CA MET A 15 2.69 7.02 -12.07
C MET A 15 3.30 6.20 -10.94
N SER A 16 3.27 4.86 -11.03
CA SER A 16 3.89 4.00 -10.03
C SER A 16 5.41 4.22 -9.94
N HIS A 17 6.11 4.36 -11.08
CA HIS A 17 7.53 4.71 -11.12
C HIS A 17 7.83 6.05 -10.45
N LYS A 18 7.01 7.09 -10.69
CA LYS A 18 7.15 8.39 -10.03
C LYS A 18 6.97 8.32 -8.52
N ILE A 19 6.01 7.52 -8.02
CA ILE A 19 5.83 7.28 -6.59
C ILE A 19 7.10 6.67 -5.99
N PHE A 20 7.69 5.65 -6.63
CA PHE A 20 8.88 4.99 -6.10
C PHE A 20 10.12 5.88 -6.12
N ASN A 21 10.27 6.70 -7.15
CA ASN A 21 11.33 7.70 -7.21
C ASN A 21 11.17 8.78 -6.13
N PHE A 22 9.94 9.25 -5.89
CA PHE A 22 9.65 10.20 -4.82
C PHE A 22 10.00 9.62 -3.44
N LEU A 23 9.71 8.35 -3.23
CA LEU A 23 10.08 7.61 -2.02
C LEU A 23 11.57 7.22 -1.97
N LYS A 24 12.37 7.59 -2.98
CA LYS A 24 13.80 7.26 -3.10
C LYS A 24 14.07 5.76 -3.03
N LEU A 25 13.12 4.95 -3.51
CA LEU A 25 13.29 3.50 -3.57
C LEU A 25 14.46 3.16 -4.50
N LYS A 26 15.28 2.18 -4.11
CA LYS A 26 16.42 1.69 -4.87
C LYS A 26 16.26 0.20 -5.16
N ASP A 27 17.05 -0.30 -6.12
CA ASP A 27 17.18 -1.74 -6.39
C ASP A 27 15.85 -2.43 -6.68
N TYR A 28 15.05 -1.79 -7.55
CA TYR A 28 13.79 -2.34 -8.05
C TYR A 28 13.79 -2.46 -9.58
N CYS A 29 13.03 -3.39 -10.09
CA CYS A 29 12.89 -3.60 -11.52
C CYS A 29 11.42 -3.76 -11.93
N LEU A 30 11.12 -3.35 -13.17
CA LEU A 30 9.84 -3.55 -13.82
C LEU A 30 9.89 -4.81 -14.68
N GLU A 31 8.97 -5.74 -14.47
CA GLU A 31 8.69 -6.81 -15.41
C GLU A 31 7.35 -6.57 -16.08
N ILE A 32 7.30 -6.73 -17.40
CA ILE A 32 6.10 -6.55 -18.22
C ILE A 32 5.83 -7.78 -19.07
N ASN A 33 4.57 -8.02 -19.39
CA ASN A 33 4.13 -9.00 -20.38
C ASN A 33 2.83 -8.52 -21.04
N SER A 34 2.47 -9.15 -22.15
CA SER A 34 1.11 -9.06 -22.70
C SER A 34 0.48 -10.45 -22.71
N LEU A 35 -0.73 -10.54 -22.17
CA LEU A 35 -1.57 -11.73 -22.21
C LEU A 35 -2.45 -11.76 -23.48
N GLY A 36 -2.42 -10.67 -24.25
CA GLY A 36 -3.28 -10.48 -25.40
C GLY A 36 -4.77 -10.43 -25.07
N SER A 37 -5.60 -10.45 -26.11
CA SER A 37 -7.06 -10.50 -26.00
C SER A 37 -7.54 -11.81 -25.37
N LYS A 38 -8.84 -11.89 -25.05
CA LYS A 38 -9.47 -13.14 -24.58
C LYS A 38 -9.30 -14.28 -25.57
N ASP A 39 -9.41 -14.00 -26.87
CA ASP A 39 -9.23 -15.01 -27.91
C ASP A 39 -7.78 -15.53 -27.93
N THR A 40 -6.81 -14.63 -27.79
CA THR A 40 -5.40 -14.98 -27.61
C THR A 40 -5.23 -15.95 -26.43
N GLN A 41 -5.77 -15.59 -25.26
CA GLN A 41 -5.66 -16.41 -24.05
C GLN A 41 -6.33 -17.78 -24.19
N GLN A 42 -7.50 -17.85 -24.85
CA GLN A 42 -8.21 -19.11 -25.10
C GLN A 42 -7.43 -20.01 -26.05
N ASN A 43 -6.94 -19.48 -27.16
CA ASN A 43 -6.16 -20.23 -28.16
C ASN A 43 -4.84 -20.74 -27.55
N PHE A 44 -4.13 -19.88 -26.82
CA PHE A 44 -2.93 -20.28 -26.09
C PHE A 44 -3.24 -21.35 -25.04
N SER A 45 -4.28 -21.18 -24.22
CA SER A 45 -4.66 -22.14 -23.19
C SER A 45 -4.99 -23.51 -23.78
N LYS A 46 -5.61 -23.57 -24.95
CA LYS A 46 -5.89 -24.83 -25.65
C LYS A 46 -4.59 -25.50 -26.07
N ALA A 47 -3.74 -24.83 -26.80
CA ALA A 47 -2.45 -25.36 -27.24
C ALA A 47 -1.54 -25.75 -26.06
N PHE A 48 -1.55 -24.96 -24.99
CA PHE A 48 -0.76 -25.22 -23.80
C PHE A 48 -1.26 -26.43 -23.01
N LYS A 49 -2.60 -26.65 -22.93
CA LYS A 49 -3.18 -27.89 -22.40
C LYS A 49 -2.77 -29.11 -23.21
N GLU A 50 -2.84 -29.01 -24.52
CA GLU A 50 -2.45 -30.09 -25.43
C GLU A 50 -0.97 -30.46 -25.26
N TYR A 51 -0.10 -29.46 -25.06
CA TYR A 51 1.33 -29.64 -24.77
C TYR A 51 1.57 -30.31 -23.42
N LEU A 52 0.87 -29.88 -22.35
CA LEU A 52 1.12 -30.33 -20.99
C LEU A 52 0.50 -31.68 -20.65
N ARG A 53 -0.63 -32.06 -21.23
CA ARG A 53 -1.34 -33.30 -20.90
C ARG A 53 -0.49 -34.55 -21.01
N PRO A 54 0.30 -34.79 -22.09
CA PRO A 54 1.15 -35.98 -22.21
C PRO A 54 2.26 -36.08 -21.17
N ILE A 55 2.63 -34.95 -20.55
CA ILE A 55 3.73 -34.85 -19.61
C ILE A 55 3.27 -34.40 -18.20
N LYS A 56 1.97 -34.56 -17.92
CA LYS A 56 1.33 -34.12 -16.67
C LYS A 56 2.08 -34.60 -15.42
N ASP A 57 2.50 -35.86 -15.41
CA ASP A 57 3.16 -36.49 -14.25
C ASP A 57 4.58 -35.93 -13.98
N GLN A 58 5.15 -35.16 -14.90
CA GLN A 58 6.43 -34.47 -14.73
C GLN A 58 6.28 -33.05 -14.12
N LEU A 59 5.05 -32.57 -13.97
CA LEU A 59 4.75 -31.26 -13.39
C LEU A 59 4.63 -31.35 -11.87
N ASP A 60 4.84 -30.22 -11.20
CA ASP A 60 4.53 -30.11 -9.77
C ASP A 60 3.03 -30.31 -9.49
N PRO A 61 2.63 -30.74 -8.27
CA PRO A 61 1.24 -31.08 -7.96
C PRO A 61 0.24 -29.96 -8.22
N ASP A 62 0.60 -28.71 -7.93
CA ASP A 62 -0.26 -27.55 -8.17
C ASP A 62 -0.48 -27.32 -9.68
N SER A 63 0.59 -27.47 -10.47
CA SER A 63 0.53 -27.35 -11.92
C SER A 63 -0.31 -28.46 -12.56
N GLN A 64 -0.27 -29.69 -12.05
CA GLN A 64 -1.12 -30.77 -12.51
C GLN A 64 -2.61 -30.47 -12.35
N ILE A 65 -3.00 -29.87 -11.20
CA ILE A 65 -4.39 -29.45 -10.95
C ILE A 65 -4.80 -28.28 -11.87
N ARG A 66 -3.87 -27.36 -12.12
CA ARG A 66 -4.11 -26.16 -12.92
C ARG A 66 -4.29 -26.42 -14.41
N ILE A 67 -3.88 -27.57 -14.94
CA ILE A 67 -4.10 -27.91 -16.34
C ILE A 67 -5.57 -27.76 -16.72
N ASP A 68 -6.48 -28.19 -15.87
CA ASP A 68 -7.91 -28.17 -16.19
C ASP A 68 -8.69 -26.99 -15.58
N SER A 69 -8.14 -26.34 -14.56
CA SER A 69 -8.77 -25.22 -13.87
C SER A 69 -8.29 -23.84 -14.37
N ASN A 70 -6.99 -23.59 -14.34
CA ASN A 70 -6.39 -22.31 -14.76
C ASN A 70 -4.99 -22.53 -15.33
N THR A 71 -4.94 -22.90 -16.60
CA THR A 71 -3.72 -23.29 -17.28
C THR A 71 -2.69 -22.17 -17.37
N LEU A 72 -3.10 -20.92 -17.51
CA LEU A 72 -2.20 -19.76 -17.57
C LEU A 72 -1.36 -19.64 -16.31
N ARG A 73 -1.90 -19.97 -15.13
CA ARG A 73 -1.16 -19.89 -13.87
C ARG A 73 -0.02 -20.90 -13.71
N ILE A 74 0.07 -21.89 -14.60
CA ILE A 74 1.21 -22.82 -14.62
C ILE A 74 2.49 -22.07 -15.02
N LEU A 75 2.39 -21.02 -15.85
CA LEU A 75 3.53 -20.18 -16.26
C LEU A 75 4.26 -19.55 -15.05
N ASP A 76 3.54 -19.25 -13.96
CA ASP A 76 4.12 -18.69 -12.71
C ASP A 76 4.59 -19.77 -11.71
N SER A 77 4.69 -21.05 -12.11
CA SER A 77 5.21 -22.07 -11.22
C SER A 77 6.64 -21.75 -10.79
N LYS A 78 6.94 -21.89 -9.50
CA LYS A 78 8.28 -21.72 -8.93
C LYS A 78 9.09 -23.01 -8.94
N ASN A 79 8.49 -24.12 -9.34
CA ASN A 79 9.18 -25.40 -9.39
C ASN A 79 10.16 -25.46 -10.55
N SER A 80 11.43 -25.84 -10.28
CA SER A 80 12.51 -25.83 -11.25
C SER A 80 12.29 -26.77 -12.42
N GLU A 81 11.72 -27.95 -12.17
CA GLU A 81 11.46 -28.96 -13.22
C GLU A 81 10.32 -28.48 -14.13
N THR A 82 9.23 -28.01 -13.53
CA THR A 82 8.13 -27.39 -14.28
C THR A 82 8.64 -26.24 -15.13
N GLN A 83 9.49 -25.35 -14.59
CA GLN A 83 10.09 -24.25 -15.36
C GLN A 83 10.97 -24.72 -16.55
N LYS A 84 11.67 -25.85 -16.45
CA LYS A 84 12.41 -26.43 -17.58
C LYS A 84 11.45 -26.88 -18.69
N ILE A 85 10.34 -27.49 -18.32
CA ILE A 85 9.30 -27.91 -19.26
C ILE A 85 8.69 -26.70 -19.98
N LEU A 86 8.38 -25.64 -19.24
CA LEU A 86 7.77 -24.43 -19.78
C LEU A 86 8.65 -23.69 -20.80
N LYS A 87 9.97 -23.82 -20.69
CA LYS A 87 10.90 -23.21 -21.66
C LYS A 87 10.70 -23.73 -23.10
N ASN A 88 10.29 -24.98 -23.24
CA ASN A 88 10.11 -25.66 -24.53
C ASN A 88 8.64 -25.67 -25.00
N GLY A 89 7.73 -25.17 -24.17
CA GLY A 89 6.31 -25.09 -24.50
C GLY A 89 5.95 -23.88 -25.37
N PRO A 90 4.71 -23.82 -25.85
CA PRO A 90 4.20 -22.69 -26.62
C PRO A 90 4.28 -21.40 -25.82
N LYS A 91 4.47 -20.27 -26.51
CA LYS A 91 4.53 -18.95 -25.91
C LYS A 91 3.24 -18.19 -26.24
N ILE A 92 2.72 -17.43 -25.27
CA ILE A 92 1.49 -16.66 -25.50
C ILE A 92 1.62 -15.64 -26.63
N SER A 93 2.85 -15.12 -26.83
CA SER A 93 3.18 -14.19 -27.91
C SER A 93 2.96 -14.76 -29.32
N GLU A 94 2.96 -16.09 -29.48
CA GLU A 94 2.71 -16.75 -30.77
C GLU A 94 1.23 -16.73 -31.19
N PHE A 95 0.34 -16.43 -30.23
CA PHE A 95 -1.12 -16.41 -30.40
C PHE A 95 -1.70 -15.00 -30.40
N MET A 96 -0.86 -13.97 -30.20
CA MET A 96 -1.32 -12.58 -30.10
C MET A 96 -1.86 -12.07 -31.44
N ASP A 97 -2.98 -11.35 -31.37
CA ASP A 97 -3.50 -10.62 -32.50
C ASP A 97 -2.66 -9.36 -32.82
N GLN A 98 -2.87 -8.81 -34.01
CA GLN A 98 -2.09 -7.66 -34.51
C GLN A 98 -2.25 -6.40 -33.67
N LYS A 99 -3.42 -6.20 -33.02
CA LYS A 99 -3.64 -5.05 -32.13
C LYS A 99 -2.79 -5.21 -30.87
N SER A 100 -2.87 -6.37 -30.19
CA SER A 100 -2.11 -6.64 -28.96
C SER A 100 -0.58 -6.57 -29.20
N ILE A 101 -0.10 -7.02 -30.36
CA ILE A 101 1.31 -6.90 -30.74
C ILE A 101 1.70 -5.42 -30.85
N LYS A 102 0.95 -4.63 -31.64
CA LYS A 102 1.23 -3.20 -31.86
C LYS A 102 1.17 -2.40 -30.56
N ASP A 103 0.17 -2.66 -29.72
CA ASP A 103 -0.01 -1.98 -28.46
C ASP A 103 1.16 -2.30 -27.52
N PHE A 104 1.59 -3.55 -27.45
CA PHE A 104 2.73 -3.94 -26.62
C PHE A 104 4.06 -3.38 -27.11
N ASP A 105 4.26 -3.32 -28.45
CA ASP A 105 5.45 -2.70 -29.06
C ASP A 105 5.47 -1.18 -28.78
N LEU A 106 4.32 -0.51 -28.87
CA LEU A 106 4.18 0.91 -28.54
C LEU A 106 4.48 1.17 -27.06
N LEU A 107 4.00 0.31 -26.16
CA LEU A 107 4.32 0.40 -24.73
C LEU A 107 5.83 0.33 -24.51
N LYS A 108 6.51 -0.65 -25.10
CA LYS A 108 7.97 -0.81 -24.99
C LYS A 108 8.72 0.41 -25.49
N SER A 109 8.36 0.91 -26.69
CA SER A 109 8.95 2.12 -27.28
C SER A 109 8.81 3.34 -26.35
N ASN A 110 7.63 3.53 -25.78
CA ASN A 110 7.36 4.66 -24.87
C ASN A 110 8.13 4.51 -23.53
N LEU A 111 8.27 3.29 -23.00
CA LEU A 111 9.07 3.04 -21.80
C LEU A 111 10.57 3.34 -22.06
N ASP A 112 11.07 2.99 -23.24
CA ASP A 112 12.45 3.27 -23.67
C ASP A 112 12.67 4.80 -23.80
N GLU A 113 11.74 5.52 -24.43
CA GLU A 113 11.79 6.99 -24.55
C GLU A 113 11.78 7.68 -23.20
N MET A 114 10.94 7.19 -22.26
CA MET A 114 10.87 7.68 -20.89
C MET A 114 12.02 7.22 -20.00
N LYS A 115 12.91 6.39 -20.52
CA LYS A 115 14.06 5.82 -19.78
C LYS A 115 13.65 5.05 -18.54
N ILE A 116 12.53 4.34 -18.59
CA ILE A 116 12.08 3.44 -17.54
C ILE A 116 12.59 2.05 -17.88
N PRO A 117 13.57 1.51 -17.13
CA PRO A 117 14.13 0.19 -17.43
C PRO A 117 13.10 -0.90 -17.12
N TYR A 118 12.98 -1.85 -18.03
CA TYR A 118 12.06 -2.98 -17.89
C TYR A 118 12.66 -4.29 -18.41
N LYS A 119 12.06 -5.40 -18.02
CA LYS A 119 12.31 -6.74 -18.58
C LYS A 119 11.01 -7.32 -19.12
N VAL A 120 11.01 -7.85 -20.32
CA VAL A 120 9.90 -8.66 -20.81
C VAL A 120 10.01 -10.05 -20.21
N ASN A 121 8.97 -10.45 -19.45
CA ASN A 121 8.89 -11.77 -18.86
C ASN A 121 7.67 -12.51 -19.43
N GLN A 122 7.89 -13.38 -20.42
CA GLN A 122 6.82 -14.12 -21.08
C GLN A 122 6.05 -15.10 -20.17
N ASN A 123 6.59 -15.40 -18.99
CA ASN A 123 5.93 -16.23 -17.98
C ASN A 123 5.14 -15.38 -16.95
N LEU A 124 5.21 -14.05 -17.04
CA LEU A 124 4.48 -13.19 -16.13
C LEU A 124 2.98 -13.28 -16.44
N VAL A 125 2.24 -13.80 -15.47
CA VAL A 125 0.78 -13.83 -15.44
C VAL A 125 0.29 -13.30 -14.10
N ARG A 126 -1.00 -12.94 -14.02
CA ARG A 126 -1.60 -12.45 -12.77
C ARG A 126 -2.43 -13.53 -12.09
N GLY A 127 -2.55 -13.42 -10.77
CA GLY A 127 -3.29 -14.37 -9.95
C GLY A 127 -4.81 -14.39 -10.17
N LEU A 128 -5.35 -13.53 -11.04
CA LEU A 128 -6.78 -13.31 -11.26
C LEU A 128 -7.08 -13.33 -12.75
N ASP A 129 -8.17 -13.97 -13.14
CA ASP A 129 -8.51 -14.32 -14.52
C ASP A 129 -9.16 -13.16 -15.32
N TYR A 130 -9.30 -12.01 -14.69
CA TYR A 130 -9.89 -10.84 -15.34
C TYR A 130 -8.88 -10.00 -16.14
N TYR A 131 -7.56 -10.26 -15.99
CA TYR A 131 -6.55 -9.52 -16.72
C TYR A 131 -6.51 -9.90 -18.21
N ASN A 132 -6.29 -8.88 -19.04
CA ASN A 132 -6.06 -9.00 -20.48
C ASN A 132 -4.94 -8.03 -20.90
N ASP A 133 -4.39 -8.22 -22.10
CA ASP A 133 -3.32 -7.42 -22.67
C ASP A 133 -2.17 -7.17 -21.66
N VAL A 134 -1.86 -5.92 -21.34
CA VAL A 134 -0.69 -5.58 -20.51
C VAL A 134 -0.86 -6.01 -19.08
N VAL A 135 0.16 -6.69 -18.57
CA VAL A 135 0.35 -6.99 -17.14
C VAL A 135 1.78 -6.63 -16.73
N TYR A 136 1.96 -6.19 -15.51
CA TYR A 136 3.27 -5.80 -15.00
C TYR A 136 3.43 -6.00 -13.50
N GLU A 137 4.69 -6.13 -13.10
CA GLU A 137 5.12 -6.23 -11.70
C GLU A 137 6.36 -5.41 -11.43
N TRP A 138 6.33 -4.69 -10.32
CA TRP A 138 7.51 -4.06 -9.75
C TRP A 138 8.06 -4.95 -8.65
N LYS A 139 9.33 -5.30 -8.77
CA LYS A 139 10.03 -6.25 -7.90
C LYS A 139 11.22 -5.59 -7.22
N SER A 140 11.50 -5.99 -5.98
CA SER A 140 12.70 -5.56 -5.24
C SER A 140 13.41 -6.78 -4.68
N GLU A 141 14.73 -6.83 -4.85
CA GLU A 141 15.57 -7.92 -4.32
C GLU A 141 15.57 -7.96 -2.79
N ALA A 142 15.31 -6.82 -2.13
CA ALA A 142 15.21 -6.73 -0.68
C ALA A 142 14.10 -7.62 -0.07
N LEU A 143 13.14 -8.09 -0.88
CA LEU A 143 11.99 -8.89 -0.44
C LEU A 143 12.20 -10.41 -0.54
N GLY A 144 13.36 -10.86 -1.00
CA GLY A 144 13.65 -12.30 -1.15
C GLY A 144 12.81 -12.98 -2.23
N SER A 145 12.31 -14.18 -1.95
CA SER A 145 11.63 -15.04 -2.95
C SER A 145 10.28 -14.49 -3.43
N GLN A 146 9.57 -13.72 -2.61
CA GLN A 146 8.29 -13.07 -2.96
C GLN A 146 8.52 -11.57 -3.18
N ASN A 147 9.28 -11.25 -4.21
CA ASN A 147 9.87 -9.95 -4.42
C ASN A 147 8.96 -8.88 -5.07
N THR A 148 7.73 -9.21 -5.46
CA THR A 148 6.76 -8.26 -6.03
C THR A 148 6.14 -7.40 -4.94
N PHE A 149 6.30 -6.07 -5.02
CA PHE A 149 5.68 -5.11 -4.08
C PHE A 149 4.59 -4.25 -4.72
N CYS A 150 4.58 -4.12 -6.06
CA CYS A 150 3.52 -3.47 -6.79
C CYS A 150 3.21 -4.26 -8.06
N ALA A 151 1.94 -4.35 -8.41
CA ALA A 151 1.53 -5.08 -9.58
C ALA A 151 0.22 -4.53 -10.17
N GLY A 152 0.12 -4.58 -11.49
CA GLY A 152 -1.01 -4.04 -12.21
C GLY A 152 -1.19 -4.66 -13.58
N GLY A 153 -2.06 -4.03 -14.35
CA GLY A 153 -2.36 -4.41 -15.73
C GLY A 153 -3.73 -3.94 -16.17
N ARG A 154 -4.13 -4.39 -17.36
CA ARG A 154 -5.43 -4.11 -17.99
C ARG A 154 -6.44 -5.19 -17.63
N TYR A 155 -7.68 -4.79 -17.37
CA TYR A 155 -8.77 -5.68 -16.95
C TYR A 155 -10.13 -5.21 -17.48
N ASP A 156 -10.25 -5.06 -18.80
CA ASP A 156 -11.40 -4.46 -19.50
C ASP A 156 -12.72 -5.18 -19.24
N SER A 157 -12.68 -6.51 -19.04
CA SER A 157 -13.91 -7.28 -18.84
C SER A 157 -14.40 -7.35 -17.39
N LEU A 158 -13.66 -6.80 -16.43
CA LEU A 158 -13.99 -6.95 -15.01
C LEU A 158 -15.35 -6.34 -14.67
N SER A 159 -15.61 -5.11 -15.11
CA SER A 159 -16.90 -4.43 -14.87
C SER A 159 -18.08 -5.25 -15.39
N LYS A 160 -17.98 -5.73 -16.62
CA LYS A 160 -19.01 -6.57 -17.26
C LYS A 160 -19.22 -7.90 -16.51
N ASN A 161 -18.14 -8.54 -16.07
CA ASN A 161 -18.21 -9.81 -15.34
C ASN A 161 -18.88 -9.64 -13.96
N LEU A 162 -18.84 -8.43 -13.38
CA LEU A 162 -19.52 -8.06 -12.14
C LEU A 162 -20.96 -7.53 -12.36
N GLY A 163 -21.48 -7.60 -13.59
CA GLY A 163 -22.83 -7.13 -13.93
C GLY A 163 -22.91 -5.63 -14.25
N GLY A 164 -21.78 -4.94 -14.38
CA GLY A 164 -21.70 -3.54 -14.77
C GLY A 164 -21.64 -3.35 -16.29
N ARG A 165 -21.30 -2.12 -16.71
CA ARG A 165 -21.11 -1.78 -18.12
C ARG A 165 -19.83 -2.39 -18.66
N ASP A 166 -19.78 -2.61 -19.98
CA ASP A 166 -18.57 -2.97 -20.70
C ASP A 166 -17.69 -1.72 -20.84
N VAL A 167 -16.65 -1.61 -20.01
CA VAL A 167 -15.75 -0.46 -19.98
C VAL A 167 -14.31 -0.92 -19.77
N SER A 168 -13.42 -0.38 -20.58
CA SER A 168 -11.98 -0.63 -20.45
C SER A 168 -11.45 -0.10 -19.14
N ALA A 169 -10.52 -0.84 -18.54
CA ALA A 169 -9.95 -0.50 -17.26
C ALA A 169 -8.50 -0.99 -17.13
N ALA A 170 -7.66 -0.15 -16.53
CA ALA A 170 -6.32 -0.50 -16.12
C ALA A 170 -6.03 0.10 -14.73
N GLY A 171 -5.11 -0.52 -13.99
CA GLY A 171 -4.73 -0.02 -12.69
C GLY A 171 -3.67 -0.89 -12.02
N PHE A 172 -3.27 -0.49 -10.82
CA PHE A 172 -2.30 -1.25 -10.02
C PHE A 172 -2.63 -1.20 -8.53
N SER A 173 -2.01 -2.10 -7.80
CA SER A 173 -2.02 -2.10 -6.34
C SER A 173 -0.61 -2.20 -5.79
N ILE A 174 -0.39 -1.62 -4.60
CA ILE A 174 0.89 -1.62 -3.89
C ILE A 174 0.68 -2.36 -2.58
N GLY A 175 1.54 -3.35 -2.31
CA GLY A 175 1.64 -3.99 -1.00
C GLY A 175 2.42 -3.07 -0.06
N LEU A 176 1.72 -2.34 0.82
CA LEU A 176 2.34 -1.32 1.69
C LEU A 176 3.45 -1.89 2.57
N ASP A 177 3.23 -3.03 3.20
CA ASP A 177 4.26 -3.66 4.04
C ASP A 177 5.52 -4.00 3.24
N ARG A 178 5.35 -4.52 2.02
CA ARG A 178 6.47 -4.84 1.12
C ARG A 178 7.18 -3.59 0.64
N LEU A 179 6.44 -2.54 0.29
CA LEU A 179 7.01 -1.26 -0.09
C LEU A 179 7.85 -0.68 1.06
N ILE A 180 7.31 -0.67 2.29
CA ILE A 180 8.00 -0.20 3.49
C ILE A 180 9.30 -0.99 3.71
N ILE A 181 9.27 -2.33 3.60
CA ILE A 181 10.48 -3.16 3.74
C ILE A 181 11.54 -2.82 2.68
N SER A 182 11.11 -2.41 1.48
CA SER A 182 12.01 -2.07 0.37
C SER A 182 12.58 -0.65 0.46
N LEU A 183 12.13 0.21 1.37
CA LEU A 183 12.63 1.57 1.51
C LEU A 183 14.06 1.59 2.12
N PRO A 184 14.97 2.44 1.62
CA PRO A 184 16.38 2.41 1.97
C PRO A 184 16.71 2.87 3.40
N ASN A 185 15.84 3.54 4.08
CA ASN A 185 15.98 3.91 5.49
C ASN A 185 14.61 3.81 6.13
N HIS A 186 14.41 2.75 6.90
CA HIS A 186 13.36 2.76 7.90
C HIS A 186 13.80 3.66 9.06
N GLU A 187 13.84 4.96 8.86
CA GLU A 187 13.65 5.83 10.01
C GLU A 187 12.30 5.43 10.57
N ARG A 188 12.34 4.65 11.66
CA ARG A 188 11.13 4.43 12.44
C ARG A 188 10.64 5.82 12.76
N VAL A 189 9.52 6.22 12.17
CA VAL A 189 8.85 7.45 12.56
C VAL A 189 8.78 7.36 14.08
N LYS A 190 9.54 8.22 14.76
CA LYS A 190 9.52 8.24 16.24
C LYS A 190 8.05 8.38 16.61
N PRO A 191 7.53 7.51 17.49
CA PRO A 191 6.12 7.61 17.85
C PRO A 191 5.92 8.99 18.48
N LYS A 192 5.02 9.78 17.88
CA LYS A 192 4.67 11.10 18.39
C LYS A 192 4.24 10.98 19.85
N LYS A 193 4.63 11.93 20.68
CA LYS A 193 4.13 12.03 22.05
C LYS A 193 2.61 12.21 22.05
N ARG A 194 1.94 11.69 23.07
CA ARG A 194 0.50 11.66 23.17
C ARG A 194 0.03 12.40 24.40
N LEU A 195 -0.80 13.41 24.21
CA LEU A 195 -1.41 14.20 25.28
C LEU A 195 -2.94 14.05 25.24
N ILE A 196 -3.53 13.83 26.40
CA ILE A 196 -4.98 13.84 26.58
C ILE A 196 -5.42 15.11 27.30
N VAL A 197 -6.40 15.81 26.76
CA VAL A 197 -7.07 16.93 27.43
C VAL A 197 -8.33 16.39 28.11
N ILE A 198 -8.43 16.59 29.40
CA ILE A 198 -9.50 16.12 30.28
C ILE A 198 -10.26 17.33 30.85
N ILE A 199 -11.56 17.35 30.75
CA ILE A 199 -12.40 18.36 31.41
C ILE A 199 -13.12 17.72 32.59
N LEU A 200 -13.23 18.45 33.68
CA LEU A 200 -13.93 17.98 34.88
C LEU A 200 -15.45 18.22 34.84
N GLU A 201 -15.89 19.18 34.02
CA GLU A 201 -17.27 19.59 33.89
C GLU A 201 -17.66 19.87 32.45
N ASN A 202 -18.89 19.56 32.04
CA ASN A 202 -19.39 19.80 30.69
C ASN A 202 -19.37 21.28 30.26
N SER A 203 -19.53 22.20 31.21
CA SER A 203 -19.43 23.62 30.98
C SER A 203 -18.09 24.06 30.38
N LEU A 204 -17.04 23.24 30.59
CA LEU A 204 -15.69 23.49 30.11
C LEU A 204 -15.38 22.88 28.72
N PHE A 205 -16.41 22.31 28.05
CA PHE A 205 -16.20 21.64 26.75
C PHE A 205 -15.55 22.56 25.70
N GLN A 206 -16.05 23.79 25.57
CA GLN A 206 -15.49 24.74 24.60
C GLN A 206 -14.05 25.13 24.94
N ALA A 207 -13.73 25.33 26.22
CA ALA A 207 -12.39 25.64 26.67
C ALA A 207 -11.43 24.45 26.43
N GLY A 208 -11.89 23.21 26.73
CA GLY A 208 -11.11 21.99 26.45
C GLY A 208 -10.87 21.78 24.96
N LEU A 209 -11.85 22.02 24.11
CA LEU A 209 -11.68 21.93 22.65
C LEU A 209 -10.70 22.99 22.14
N LYS A 210 -10.83 24.24 22.62
CA LYS A 210 -9.94 25.34 22.20
C LYS A 210 -8.47 25.04 22.53
N ILE A 211 -8.16 24.63 23.77
CA ILE A 211 -6.79 24.30 24.13
C ILE A 211 -6.25 23.08 23.36
N ALA A 212 -7.09 22.06 23.09
CA ALA A 212 -6.69 20.94 22.27
C ALA A 212 -6.30 21.37 20.84
N GLU A 213 -7.06 22.28 20.23
CA GLU A 213 -6.73 22.83 18.91
C GLU A 213 -5.48 23.72 18.94
N THR A 214 -5.35 24.57 19.98
CA THR A 214 -4.11 25.35 20.15
C THR A 214 -2.88 24.47 20.20
N LEU A 215 -2.91 23.37 20.96
CA LEU A 215 -1.79 22.44 21.05
C LEU A 215 -1.50 21.73 19.72
N ARG A 216 -2.53 21.30 18.99
CA ARG A 216 -2.39 20.67 17.66
C ARG A 216 -1.76 21.61 16.64
N ASN A 217 -2.11 22.88 16.68
CA ASN A 217 -1.62 23.88 15.73
C ASN A 217 -0.20 24.36 16.03
N ASN A 218 0.27 24.23 17.28
CA ASN A 218 1.58 24.75 17.72
C ASN A 218 2.65 23.65 17.87
N ILE A 219 2.26 22.35 18.00
CA ILE A 219 3.19 21.24 18.25
C ILE A 219 2.90 20.10 17.25
N GLU A 220 3.59 20.09 16.13
CA GLU A 220 3.39 19.11 15.06
C GLU A 220 3.66 17.66 15.50
N GLU A 221 4.66 17.48 16.38
CA GLU A 221 5.08 16.15 16.88
C GLU A 221 4.24 15.64 18.07
N LEU A 222 3.09 16.28 18.36
CA LEU A 222 2.18 15.91 19.44
C LEU A 222 0.84 15.40 18.91
N VAL A 223 0.43 14.21 19.36
CA VAL A 223 -0.92 13.70 19.16
C VAL A 223 -1.80 14.14 20.32
N VAL A 224 -2.73 15.05 20.08
CA VAL A 224 -3.64 15.57 21.12
C VAL A 224 -5.02 14.93 20.98
N ARG A 225 -5.49 14.24 22.05
CA ARG A 225 -6.86 13.78 22.20
C ARG A 225 -7.61 14.66 23.16
N PHE A 226 -8.81 15.04 22.81
CA PHE A 226 -9.76 15.65 23.74
C PHE A 226 -10.80 14.61 24.14
N ASP A 227 -10.93 14.35 25.44
CA ASP A 227 -11.95 13.45 26.00
C ASP A 227 -13.01 14.26 26.74
N GLY A 228 -14.15 14.45 26.05
CA GLY A 228 -15.35 15.11 26.62
C GLY A 228 -16.27 14.15 27.36
N SER A 229 -15.80 12.96 27.76
CA SER A 229 -16.65 11.97 28.45
C SER A 229 -17.00 12.37 29.87
N LYS A 230 -18.17 11.92 30.35
CA LYS A 230 -18.70 12.20 31.71
C LYS A 230 -18.06 11.31 32.81
N SER A 231 -16.91 10.71 32.60
CA SER A 231 -16.28 9.86 33.62
C SER A 231 -15.48 10.69 34.63
N ASN A 232 -15.32 10.17 35.83
CA ASN A 232 -14.53 10.86 36.86
C ASN A 232 -13.03 10.90 36.48
N LEU A 233 -12.31 11.91 36.98
CA LEU A 233 -10.89 12.15 36.68
C LEU A 233 -10.02 10.90 36.88
N LYS A 234 -10.21 10.17 38.00
CA LYS A 234 -9.43 8.96 38.31
C LYS A 234 -9.61 7.88 37.23
N SER A 235 -10.81 7.71 36.72
CA SER A 235 -11.12 6.77 35.64
C SER A 235 -10.48 7.20 34.32
N GLN A 236 -10.55 8.50 33.99
CA GLN A 236 -9.95 9.06 32.77
C GLN A 236 -8.43 8.93 32.79
N LEU A 237 -7.78 9.25 33.91
CA LEU A 237 -6.34 9.08 34.06
C LEU A 237 -5.91 7.60 33.99
N LYS A 238 -6.65 6.69 34.63
CA LYS A 238 -6.38 5.25 34.50
C LYS A 238 -6.48 4.77 33.04
N LYS A 239 -7.48 5.24 32.30
CA LYS A 239 -7.64 4.94 30.88
C LYS A 239 -6.48 5.52 30.06
N ALA A 240 -6.10 6.77 30.30
CA ALA A 240 -4.98 7.42 29.61
C ALA A 240 -3.67 6.66 29.81
N ILE A 241 -3.38 6.20 31.01
CA ILE A 241 -2.20 5.38 31.32
C ILE A 241 -2.26 4.04 30.56
N LYS A 242 -3.43 3.36 30.61
CA LYS A 242 -3.63 2.08 29.88
C LYS A 242 -3.50 2.23 28.37
N GLU A 243 -3.94 3.35 27.80
CA GLU A 243 -3.82 3.68 26.37
C GLU A 243 -2.47 4.30 26.00
N ASN A 244 -1.52 4.33 26.94
CA ASN A 244 -0.13 4.75 26.72
C ASN A 244 0.02 6.22 26.32
N TYR A 245 -0.76 7.14 26.94
CA TYR A 245 -0.52 8.58 26.83
C TYR A 245 0.68 8.99 27.67
N ASP A 246 1.43 10.01 27.18
CA ASP A 246 2.60 10.57 27.87
C ASP A 246 2.19 11.65 28.85
N PHE A 247 1.18 12.48 28.48
CA PHE A 247 0.75 13.64 29.25
C PHE A 247 -0.76 13.70 29.39
N ALA A 248 -1.21 14.30 30.49
CA ALA A 248 -2.58 14.72 30.69
C ALA A 248 -2.65 16.21 31.02
N LEU A 249 -3.56 16.92 30.36
CA LEU A 249 -3.90 18.31 30.65
C LEU A 249 -5.32 18.34 31.21
N ILE A 250 -5.49 18.80 32.43
CA ILE A 250 -6.74 18.75 33.16
C ILE A 250 -7.28 20.16 33.33
N LEU A 251 -8.56 20.34 33.02
CA LEU A 251 -9.30 21.59 33.13
C LEU A 251 -10.44 21.41 34.12
N GLY A 252 -10.40 22.23 35.18
CA GLY A 252 -11.50 22.42 36.13
C GLY A 252 -11.87 23.91 36.22
N ASN A 253 -12.92 24.23 36.94
CA ASN A 253 -13.37 25.61 37.09
C ASN A 253 -12.34 26.49 37.80
N GLU A 254 -11.57 25.96 38.73
CA GLU A 254 -10.53 26.70 39.43
C GLU A 254 -9.33 27.02 38.52
N GLU A 255 -8.96 26.06 37.66
CA GLU A 255 -7.93 26.25 36.66
C GLU A 255 -8.31 27.38 35.68
N ILE A 256 -9.54 27.35 35.17
CA ILE A 256 -10.02 28.37 34.23
C ILE A 256 -10.05 29.77 34.88
N LYS A 257 -10.52 29.90 36.14
CA LYS A 257 -10.53 31.20 36.84
C LYS A 257 -9.14 31.77 37.01
N LYS A 258 -8.12 30.93 37.16
CA LYS A 258 -6.72 31.33 37.32
C LYS A 258 -5.96 31.46 35.98
N GLY A 259 -6.58 31.11 34.87
CA GLY A 259 -5.95 31.12 33.55
C GLY A 259 -4.82 30.07 33.40
N VAL A 260 -4.92 28.96 34.12
CA VAL A 260 -3.92 27.90 34.12
C VAL A 260 -4.56 26.54 33.83
N PHE A 261 -3.73 25.55 33.57
CA PHE A 261 -4.09 24.15 33.36
C PHE A 261 -3.28 23.26 34.28
N SER A 262 -3.91 22.24 34.82
CA SER A 262 -3.21 21.21 35.59
C SER A 262 -2.56 20.20 34.64
N PHE A 263 -1.25 20.27 34.50
CA PHE A 263 -0.45 19.38 33.63
C PHE A 263 0.15 18.23 34.42
N LYS A 264 0.07 17.01 33.91
CA LYS A 264 0.61 15.82 34.53
C LYS A 264 1.41 14.97 33.51
N ASN A 265 2.66 14.63 33.83
CA ASN A 265 3.41 13.60 33.14
C ASN A 265 2.90 12.22 33.60
N LEU A 266 2.45 11.37 32.68
CA LEU A 266 1.90 10.05 32.98
C LEU A 266 2.95 8.93 32.96
N LYS A 267 4.17 9.23 32.50
CA LYS A 267 5.30 8.28 32.43
C LYS A 267 6.24 8.39 33.62
N LYS A 268 6.20 9.53 34.31
CA LYS A 268 7.01 9.79 35.47
C LYS A 268 6.10 10.02 36.66
N ASP A 269 6.54 9.65 37.83
CA ASP A 269 5.81 9.94 39.07
C ASP A 269 6.16 11.35 39.58
N ASP A 270 5.99 12.32 38.69
CA ASP A 270 6.26 13.72 38.93
C ASP A 270 5.01 14.42 39.49
N ASN A 271 5.25 15.51 40.26
CA ASN A 271 4.18 16.35 40.75
C ASN A 271 3.41 17.00 39.59
N GLN A 272 2.10 17.18 39.80
CA GLN A 272 1.23 17.94 38.89
C GLN A 272 1.68 19.41 38.86
N LEU A 273 1.86 19.96 37.66
CA LEU A 273 2.24 21.35 37.45
C LEU A 273 1.01 22.19 37.12
N SER A 274 1.02 23.45 37.54
CA SER A 274 0.01 24.44 37.15
C SER A 274 0.65 25.38 36.12
N LEU A 275 0.23 25.30 34.85
CA LEU A 275 0.86 25.98 33.73
C LEU A 275 -0.16 26.80 32.96
N THR A 276 0.24 27.96 32.48
CA THR A 276 -0.50 28.74 31.46
C THR A 276 -0.44 28.05 30.09
N GLU A 277 -1.28 28.46 29.15
CA GLU A 277 -1.29 27.90 27.79
C GLU A 277 0.12 27.97 27.12
N SER A 278 0.76 29.13 27.20
CA SER A 278 2.09 29.31 26.63
C SER A 278 3.16 28.44 27.31
N GLU A 279 3.08 28.28 28.62
CA GLU A 279 3.98 27.40 29.37
C GLU A 279 3.77 25.92 29.04
N VAL A 280 2.52 25.46 28.81
CA VAL A 280 2.23 24.09 28.36
C VAL A 280 2.87 23.84 26.99
N ILE A 281 2.68 24.77 26.03
CA ILE A 281 3.25 24.65 24.69
C ILE A 281 4.78 24.54 24.80
N LYS A 282 5.40 25.48 25.50
CA LYS A 282 6.86 25.53 25.66
C LYS A 282 7.39 24.24 26.32
N PHE A 283 6.79 23.86 27.44
CA PHE A 283 7.23 22.67 28.20
C PHE A 283 7.14 21.38 27.38
N VAL A 284 6.01 21.18 26.68
CA VAL A 284 5.80 19.98 25.85
C VAL A 284 6.76 19.96 24.67
N SER A 285 6.99 21.11 24.00
CA SER A 285 7.97 21.20 22.90
C SER A 285 9.38 20.87 23.38
N GLU A 286 9.82 21.45 24.49
CA GLU A 286 11.15 21.16 25.09
C GLU A 286 11.34 19.67 25.45
N VAL A 287 10.28 19.00 25.92
CA VAL A 287 10.33 17.56 26.23
C VAL A 287 10.45 16.72 24.96
N ILE A 288 9.77 17.13 23.88
CA ILE A 288 9.82 16.43 22.59
C ILE A 288 11.19 16.60 21.93
N ASP A 289 11.76 17.82 21.97
CA ASP A 289 13.03 18.14 21.31
C ASP A 289 14.24 17.47 22.00
N ASN A 290 14.13 17.15 23.31
CA ASN A 290 15.20 16.54 24.10
C ASN A 290 15.21 14.99 24.11
N GLU A 291 14.29 14.32 23.42
CA GLU A 291 14.21 12.85 23.26
C GLU A 291 14.41 12.40 21.82
#